data_92a6504a66188ceca1626ec10009b1e2
#
_entry.id   92a6504a66188ceca1626ec10009b1e2
#
_cell.length_a   1.000
_cell.length_b   1.000
_cell.length_c   1.000
_cell.angle_alpha   90.00
_cell.angle_beta   90.00
_cell.angle_gamma   90.00
#
_symmetry.space_group_name_H-M   'P 1'
#
loop_
_entity.id
_entity.type
_entity.pdbx_description
1 polymer ?
#
loop_
_entity_poly.entity_id
_entity_poly.type
_entity_poly.pdbx_seq_one_letter_code
_entity_poly.pdbx_strand_id
1 'polypeptide(L)'
;MTEQIAGDTVNIELIIPAGEDPHLYTAKPEDNKKLQSADLVLYHGLHFEGKMVEALEQLGIAVSKNFPKDKIGQMDMNGEVVTDPHFWFDIDLYRMAVKEACTALSELNPENKAMYEKNRDDYIVQLTELDEYIKKAIATIPDDRRYLITPHDAFNYFSRAYGVTVKAPQGVSTESEVSNQDIQETIDFIVEHKVKAIFAESTTDPARMEKLKEGAAAKGADVKIVSGEGNELFSDSLAPKGQDGDTYIDMYKHNVKLITENLK
;
A
#
# COMPACT_ATOMS: atom_id res chain seq x y z
N MET A 1 1.44 -5.74 -11.71
CA MET A 1 2.70 -6.52 -11.75
C MET A 1 2.60 -7.65 -12.78
N THR A 2 1.83 -8.69 -12.59
CA THR A 2 1.71 -9.87 -13.47
C THR A 2 1.30 -9.50 -14.90
N GLU A 3 0.30 -8.64 -15.08
CA GLU A 3 -0.10 -8.13 -16.40
C GLU A 3 1.07 -7.45 -17.15
N GLN A 4 1.91 -6.69 -16.45
CA GLN A 4 3.07 -6.01 -17.04
C GLN A 4 4.15 -6.98 -17.50
N ILE A 5 4.28 -8.14 -16.87
CA ILE A 5 5.29 -9.15 -17.18
C ILE A 5 4.76 -10.11 -18.26
N ALA A 6 3.57 -10.66 -18.03
CA ALA A 6 3.05 -11.77 -18.83
C ALA A 6 2.18 -11.33 -20.01
N GLY A 7 1.63 -10.11 -20.00
CA GLY A 7 0.66 -9.67 -21.02
C GLY A 7 -0.50 -10.66 -21.13
N ASP A 8 -0.86 -11.00 -22.35
CA ASP A 8 -1.98 -11.89 -22.66
C ASP A 8 -1.62 -13.40 -22.68
N THR A 9 -0.42 -13.77 -22.22
CA THR A 9 0.02 -15.18 -22.23
C THR A 9 -0.50 -16.01 -21.07
N VAL A 10 -1.11 -15.39 -20.07
CA VAL A 10 -1.72 -16.03 -18.91
C VAL A 10 -3.10 -15.43 -18.66
N ASN A 11 -3.99 -16.24 -18.11
CA ASN A 11 -5.24 -15.75 -17.55
C ASN A 11 -5.01 -15.37 -16.09
N ILE A 12 -5.34 -14.14 -15.72
CA ILE A 12 -5.14 -13.63 -14.36
C ILE A 12 -6.48 -13.52 -13.65
N GLU A 13 -6.61 -14.22 -12.53
CA GLU A 13 -7.78 -14.11 -11.66
C GLU A 13 -7.39 -13.42 -10.35
N LEU A 14 -8.12 -12.37 -10.02
CA LEU A 14 -7.95 -11.65 -8.76
C LEU A 14 -8.77 -12.33 -7.67
N ILE A 15 -8.17 -12.56 -6.51
CA ILE A 15 -8.85 -13.15 -5.35
C ILE A 15 -9.50 -12.05 -4.50
N ILE A 16 -8.73 -11.06 -4.08
CA ILE A 16 -9.24 -9.93 -3.31
C ILE A 16 -9.64 -8.83 -4.29
N PRO A 17 -10.93 -8.48 -4.39
CA PRO A 17 -11.38 -7.46 -5.34
C PRO A 17 -10.83 -6.07 -5.00
N ALA A 18 -10.75 -5.19 -6.00
CA ALA A 18 -10.40 -3.80 -5.81
C ALA A 18 -11.37 -3.12 -4.82
N GLY A 19 -10.81 -2.33 -3.88
CA GLY A 19 -11.57 -1.62 -2.85
C GLY A 19 -11.89 -2.45 -1.60
N GLU A 20 -11.62 -3.75 -1.59
CA GLU A 20 -11.71 -4.57 -0.38
C GLU A 20 -10.42 -4.44 0.44
N ASP A 21 -10.56 -4.52 1.77
CA ASP A 21 -9.43 -4.50 2.71
C ASP A 21 -8.80 -5.89 2.82
N PRO A 22 -7.54 -6.08 2.39
CA PRO A 22 -6.89 -7.39 2.39
C PRO A 22 -6.61 -7.96 3.79
N HIS A 23 -6.40 -7.11 4.79
CA HIS A 23 -6.17 -7.56 6.17
C HIS A 23 -7.42 -8.23 6.75
N LEU A 24 -8.60 -7.76 6.37
CA LEU A 24 -9.90 -8.25 6.88
C LEU A 24 -10.58 -9.24 5.96
N TYR A 25 -10.13 -9.35 4.69
CA TYR A 25 -10.79 -10.16 3.69
C TYR A 25 -10.87 -11.62 4.11
N THR A 26 -12.05 -12.19 3.98
CA THR A 26 -12.31 -13.60 4.22
C THR A 26 -12.63 -14.28 2.89
N ALA A 27 -11.83 -15.28 2.51
CA ALA A 27 -12.02 -16.02 1.27
C ALA A 27 -13.42 -16.61 1.18
N LYS A 28 -14.06 -16.40 0.04
CA LYS A 28 -15.36 -17.00 -0.32
C LYS A 28 -15.14 -18.40 -0.90
N PRO A 29 -16.17 -19.26 -0.96
CA PRO A 29 -16.03 -20.59 -1.57
C PRO A 29 -15.52 -20.56 -3.01
N GLU A 30 -15.84 -19.50 -3.78
CA GLU A 30 -15.35 -19.28 -5.13
C GLU A 30 -13.85 -19.00 -5.17
N ASP A 31 -13.33 -18.24 -4.21
CA ASP A 31 -11.91 -17.91 -4.11
C ASP A 31 -11.08 -19.16 -3.82
N ASN A 32 -11.57 -20.01 -2.93
CA ASN A 32 -10.94 -21.30 -2.66
C ASN A 32 -10.87 -22.20 -3.90
N LYS A 33 -11.91 -22.19 -4.76
CA LYS A 33 -11.88 -22.93 -6.03
C LYS A 33 -10.84 -22.34 -6.98
N LYS A 34 -10.76 -21.02 -7.12
CA LYS A 34 -9.75 -20.34 -7.92
C LYS A 34 -8.35 -20.71 -7.45
N LEU A 35 -8.08 -20.59 -6.14
CA LEU A 35 -6.79 -20.93 -5.55
C LEU A 35 -6.38 -22.39 -5.83
N GLN A 36 -7.32 -23.35 -5.72
CA GLN A 36 -7.07 -24.77 -5.96
C GLN A 36 -6.88 -25.11 -7.44
N SER A 37 -7.45 -24.34 -8.37
CA SER A 37 -7.39 -24.59 -9.81
C SER A 37 -6.30 -23.78 -10.51
N ALA A 38 -5.67 -22.83 -9.84
CA ALA A 38 -4.62 -22.01 -10.40
C ALA A 38 -3.32 -22.82 -10.62
N ASP A 39 -2.68 -22.64 -11.77
CA ASP A 39 -1.37 -23.20 -12.06
C ASP A 39 -0.26 -22.47 -11.29
N LEU A 40 -0.48 -21.21 -10.90
CA LEU A 40 0.40 -20.38 -10.09
C LEU A 40 -0.42 -19.42 -9.24
N VAL A 41 -0.13 -19.37 -7.95
CA VAL A 41 -0.66 -18.38 -7.02
C VAL A 41 0.48 -17.44 -6.59
N LEU A 42 0.31 -16.14 -6.81
CA LEU A 42 1.21 -15.10 -6.33
C LEU A 42 0.49 -14.26 -5.27
N TYR A 43 1.15 -13.99 -4.15
CA TYR A 43 0.62 -13.16 -3.09
C TYR A 43 1.72 -12.25 -2.51
N HIS A 44 1.34 -11.19 -1.78
CA HIS A 44 2.31 -10.23 -1.22
C HIS A 44 3.22 -10.87 -0.18
N GLY A 45 2.64 -11.62 0.77
CA GLY A 45 3.34 -12.13 1.94
C GLY A 45 3.44 -11.08 3.05
N LEU A 46 4.32 -11.31 4.02
CA LEU A 46 4.50 -10.45 5.20
C LEU A 46 3.22 -10.27 6.03
N HIS A 47 2.33 -11.25 6.02
CA HIS A 47 1.02 -11.25 6.69
C HIS A 47 0.01 -10.21 6.16
N PHE A 48 0.21 -9.70 4.95
CA PHE A 48 -0.70 -8.73 4.34
C PHE A 48 -2.11 -9.28 4.13
N GLU A 49 -2.21 -10.52 3.67
CA GLU A 49 -3.49 -11.17 3.35
C GLU A 49 -4.22 -11.74 4.58
N GLY A 50 -3.87 -11.28 5.77
CA GLY A 50 -4.59 -11.54 7.03
C GLY A 50 -5.07 -12.99 7.19
N LYS A 51 -6.36 -13.21 7.13
CA LYS A 51 -7.02 -14.53 7.34
C LYS A 51 -6.69 -15.58 6.28
N MET A 52 -6.09 -15.19 5.14
CA MET A 52 -5.75 -16.11 4.06
C MET A 52 -4.30 -16.62 4.13
N VAL A 53 -3.46 -16.09 5.02
CA VAL A 53 -2.01 -16.36 5.08
C VAL A 53 -1.70 -17.86 5.09
N GLU A 54 -2.33 -18.65 5.97
CA GLU A 54 -2.07 -20.10 6.06
C GLU A 54 -2.33 -20.85 4.75
N ALA A 55 -3.41 -20.50 4.05
CA ALA A 55 -3.73 -21.14 2.77
C ALA A 55 -2.77 -20.71 1.66
N LEU A 56 -2.40 -19.43 1.64
CA LEU A 56 -1.49 -18.88 0.64
C LEU A 56 -0.06 -19.38 0.80
N GLU A 57 0.42 -19.57 2.04
CA GLU A 57 1.72 -20.19 2.32
C GLU A 57 1.83 -21.63 1.81
N GLN A 58 0.71 -22.35 1.77
CA GLN A 58 0.68 -23.73 1.25
C GLN A 58 0.55 -23.81 -0.26
N LEU A 59 -0.12 -22.85 -0.88
CA LEU A 59 -0.54 -22.92 -2.29
C LEU A 59 0.24 -21.98 -3.21
N GLY A 60 0.91 -20.97 -2.65
CA GLY A 60 1.42 -19.86 -3.43
C GLY A 60 2.88 -19.50 -3.18
N ILE A 61 3.31 -18.50 -3.93
CA ILE A 61 4.64 -17.90 -3.84
C ILE A 61 4.48 -16.45 -3.38
N ALA A 62 5.02 -16.13 -2.19
CA ALA A 62 5.10 -14.75 -1.73
C ALA A 62 6.10 -13.98 -2.60
N VAL A 63 5.68 -12.88 -3.21
CA VAL A 63 6.59 -12.04 -4.00
C VAL A 63 7.66 -11.35 -3.13
N SER A 64 7.43 -11.29 -1.83
CA SER A 64 8.36 -10.76 -0.82
C SER A 64 9.36 -11.78 -0.25
N LYS A 65 9.28 -13.06 -0.62
CA LYS A 65 10.05 -14.16 0.02
C LYS A 65 11.57 -13.96 0.04
N ASN A 66 12.11 -13.21 -0.92
CA ASN A 66 13.55 -12.96 -1.06
C ASN A 66 13.97 -11.56 -0.61
N PHE A 67 13.14 -10.84 0.15
CA PHE A 67 13.51 -9.53 0.66
C PHE A 67 14.62 -9.63 1.71
N PRO A 68 15.62 -8.73 1.68
CA PRO A 68 16.59 -8.61 2.76
C PRO A 68 15.87 -8.28 4.08
N LYS A 69 16.17 -9.03 5.14
CA LYS A 69 15.51 -8.89 6.45
C LYS A 69 15.66 -7.49 7.05
N ASP A 70 16.79 -6.85 6.82
CA ASP A 70 17.09 -5.49 7.27
C ASP A 70 16.31 -4.40 6.53
N LYS A 71 15.67 -4.73 5.40
CA LYS A 71 14.81 -3.81 4.65
C LYS A 71 13.32 -3.99 4.96
N ILE A 72 12.94 -5.09 5.59
CA ILE A 72 11.56 -5.33 6.01
C ILE A 72 11.23 -4.43 7.20
N GLY A 73 10.17 -3.63 7.06
CA GLY A 73 9.68 -2.75 8.12
C GLY A 73 9.15 -3.56 9.30
N GLN A 74 9.40 -3.07 10.50
CA GLN A 74 8.87 -3.62 11.73
C GLN A 74 8.37 -2.48 12.62
N MET A 75 7.32 -2.75 13.37
CA MET A 75 6.74 -1.82 14.33
C MET A 75 6.57 -2.51 15.66
N ASP A 76 6.87 -1.79 16.75
CA ASP A 76 6.50 -2.22 18.11
C ASP A 76 5.06 -1.82 18.39
N MET A 77 4.21 -2.81 18.60
CA MET A 77 2.82 -2.61 19.00
C MET A 77 2.61 -3.16 20.42
N ASN A 78 2.73 -2.29 21.42
CA ASN A 78 2.55 -2.64 22.84
C ASN A 78 3.51 -3.73 23.34
N GLY A 79 4.76 -3.75 22.85
CA GLY A 79 5.79 -4.73 23.21
C GLY A 79 5.80 -5.99 22.33
N GLU A 80 4.93 -6.06 21.32
CA GLU A 80 4.96 -7.07 20.27
C GLU A 80 5.51 -6.46 18.98
N VAL A 81 6.54 -7.10 18.41
CA VAL A 81 7.11 -6.65 17.14
C VAL A 81 6.31 -7.26 16.00
N VAL A 82 5.61 -6.43 15.25
CA VAL A 82 4.85 -6.82 14.07
C VAL A 82 5.58 -6.41 12.78
N THR A 83 5.43 -7.19 11.74
CA THR A 83 5.99 -6.91 10.43
C THR A 83 5.07 -5.94 9.69
N ASP A 84 5.64 -4.91 9.08
CA ASP A 84 4.94 -4.01 8.19
C ASP A 84 4.86 -4.61 6.77
N PRO A 85 3.68 -4.94 6.26
CA PRO A 85 3.53 -5.57 4.96
C PRO A 85 3.53 -4.60 3.77
N HIS A 86 3.46 -3.28 3.98
CA HIS A 86 3.19 -2.26 2.94
C HIS A 86 4.42 -1.92 2.09
N PHE A 87 5.20 -2.94 1.70
CA PHE A 87 6.47 -2.81 0.99
C PHE A 87 6.36 -2.14 -0.39
N TRP A 88 5.18 -2.14 -1.00
CA TRP A 88 4.98 -1.53 -2.32
C TRP A 88 5.16 -0.02 -2.33
N PHE A 89 5.20 0.61 -1.17
CA PHE A 89 5.57 2.00 -1.03
C PHE A 89 7.08 2.27 -1.03
N ASP A 90 7.91 1.23 -1.03
CA ASP A 90 9.35 1.28 -1.35
C ASP A 90 9.55 0.68 -2.74
N ILE A 91 9.86 1.53 -3.73
CA ILE A 91 10.01 1.10 -5.14
C ILE A 91 11.14 0.09 -5.31
N ASP A 92 12.19 0.12 -4.50
CA ASP A 92 13.26 -0.88 -4.58
C ASP A 92 12.77 -2.26 -4.15
N LEU A 93 11.97 -2.36 -3.09
CA LEU A 93 11.34 -3.62 -2.68
C LEU A 93 10.30 -4.07 -3.72
N TYR A 94 9.52 -3.14 -4.27
CA TYR A 94 8.57 -3.49 -5.33
C TYR A 94 9.26 -4.02 -6.60
N ARG A 95 10.43 -3.46 -6.99
CA ARG A 95 11.25 -4.03 -8.07
C ARG A 95 11.73 -5.45 -7.76
N MET A 96 12.03 -5.76 -6.50
CA MET A 96 12.38 -7.12 -6.09
C MET A 96 11.18 -8.06 -6.21
N ALA A 97 9.99 -7.62 -5.81
CA ALA A 97 8.74 -8.37 -5.99
C ALA A 97 8.43 -8.63 -7.48
N VAL A 98 8.65 -7.64 -8.35
CA VAL A 98 8.51 -7.79 -9.81
C VAL A 98 9.46 -8.85 -10.36
N LYS A 99 10.72 -8.88 -9.88
CA LYS A 99 11.70 -9.92 -10.28
C LYS A 99 11.26 -11.31 -9.82
N GLU A 100 10.73 -11.41 -8.60
CA GLU A 100 10.25 -12.69 -8.07
C GLU A 100 9.05 -13.21 -8.87
N ALA A 101 8.07 -12.34 -9.16
CA ALA A 101 6.94 -12.68 -10.01
C ALA A 101 7.38 -13.14 -11.42
N CYS A 102 8.37 -12.45 -12.01
CA CYS A 102 8.95 -12.84 -13.31
C CYS A 102 9.61 -14.22 -13.26
N THR A 103 10.30 -14.54 -12.18
CA THR A 103 10.90 -15.87 -11.97
C THR A 103 9.84 -16.95 -11.93
N ALA A 104 8.80 -16.78 -11.11
CA ALA A 104 7.71 -17.74 -11.00
C ALA A 104 6.95 -17.93 -12.33
N LEU A 105 6.67 -16.86 -13.05
CA LEU A 105 6.04 -16.94 -14.37
C LEU A 105 6.93 -17.63 -15.41
N SER A 106 8.24 -17.42 -15.34
CA SER A 106 9.20 -18.06 -16.26
C SER A 106 9.37 -19.55 -15.98
N GLU A 107 9.18 -19.98 -14.73
CA GLU A 107 9.14 -21.39 -14.34
C GLU A 107 7.84 -22.06 -14.80
N LEU A 108 6.72 -21.35 -14.73
CA LEU A 108 5.42 -21.83 -15.22
C LEU A 108 5.42 -21.97 -16.76
N ASN A 109 5.92 -20.96 -17.48
CA ASN A 109 5.93 -20.89 -18.93
C ASN A 109 7.35 -20.65 -19.47
N PRO A 110 8.22 -21.67 -19.50
CA PRO A 110 9.62 -21.52 -19.92
C PRO A 110 9.81 -21.01 -21.35
N GLU A 111 8.87 -21.31 -22.23
CA GLU A 111 8.88 -20.84 -23.64
C GLU A 111 8.73 -19.33 -23.76
N ASN A 112 8.07 -18.67 -22.79
CA ASN A 112 7.87 -17.24 -22.76
C ASN A 112 8.92 -16.48 -21.93
N LYS A 113 9.88 -17.18 -21.31
CA LYS A 113 10.84 -16.62 -20.37
C LYS A 113 11.55 -15.37 -20.91
N ALA A 114 12.06 -15.42 -22.14
CA ALA A 114 12.80 -14.29 -22.73
C ALA A 114 11.92 -13.03 -22.87
N MET A 115 10.63 -13.22 -23.18
CA MET A 115 9.66 -12.14 -23.25
C MET A 115 9.33 -11.60 -21.85
N TYR A 116 9.13 -12.47 -20.86
CA TYR A 116 8.87 -12.05 -19.47
C TYR A 116 10.05 -11.26 -18.88
N GLU A 117 11.28 -11.72 -19.12
CA GLU A 117 12.48 -11.01 -18.69
C GLU A 117 12.60 -9.63 -19.32
N LYS A 118 12.33 -9.52 -20.65
CA LYS A 118 12.30 -8.23 -21.33
C LYS A 118 11.21 -7.30 -20.76
N ASN A 119 10.00 -7.78 -20.60
CA ASN A 119 8.88 -6.99 -20.08
C ASN A 119 9.15 -6.54 -18.63
N ARG A 120 9.73 -7.41 -17.80
CA ARG A 120 10.20 -7.06 -16.45
C ARG A 120 11.21 -5.91 -16.49
N ASP A 121 12.21 -5.98 -17.38
CA ASP A 121 13.25 -4.95 -17.47
C ASP A 121 12.67 -3.62 -17.95
N ASP A 122 11.78 -3.64 -18.94
CA ASP A 122 11.05 -2.46 -19.41
C ASP A 122 10.19 -1.85 -18.28
N TYR A 123 9.53 -2.69 -17.48
CA TYR A 123 8.74 -2.23 -16.35
C TYR A 123 9.62 -1.64 -15.22
N ILE A 124 10.78 -2.22 -14.96
CA ILE A 124 11.75 -1.67 -13.99
C ILE A 124 12.24 -0.27 -14.39
N VAL A 125 12.39 -0.01 -15.70
CA VAL A 125 12.69 1.36 -16.18
C VAL A 125 11.57 2.32 -15.83
N GLN A 126 10.30 1.95 -16.09
CA GLN A 126 9.15 2.78 -15.72
C GLN A 126 9.06 3.03 -14.20
N LEU A 127 9.38 2.02 -13.39
CA LEU A 127 9.44 2.17 -11.93
C LEU A 127 10.57 3.11 -11.49
N THR A 128 11.67 3.18 -12.24
CA THR A 128 12.74 4.13 -11.96
C THR A 128 12.31 5.56 -12.27
N GLU A 129 11.62 5.76 -13.36
CA GLU A 129 11.05 7.07 -13.73
C GLU A 129 9.99 7.51 -12.70
N LEU A 130 9.18 6.57 -12.20
CA LEU A 130 8.21 6.84 -11.15
C LEU A 130 8.89 7.29 -9.85
N ASP A 131 9.93 6.60 -9.41
CA ASP A 131 10.70 6.96 -8.22
C ASP A 131 11.28 8.39 -8.30
N GLU A 132 11.86 8.73 -9.45
CA GLU A 132 12.35 10.09 -9.71
C GLU A 132 11.22 11.15 -9.73
N TYR A 133 10.06 10.79 -10.27
CA TYR A 133 8.88 11.66 -10.23
C TYR A 133 8.44 11.93 -8.80
N ILE A 134 8.34 10.88 -7.96
CA ILE A 134 7.91 11.00 -6.56
C ILE A 134 8.88 11.89 -5.79
N LYS A 135 10.20 11.64 -5.89
CA LYS A 135 11.24 12.45 -5.23
C LYS A 135 11.09 13.94 -5.57
N LYS A 136 10.93 14.25 -6.85
CA LYS A 136 10.74 15.63 -7.32
C LYS A 136 9.45 16.25 -6.81
N ALA A 137 8.36 15.50 -6.82
CA ALA A 137 7.06 15.99 -6.37
C ALA A 137 7.07 16.26 -4.85
N ILE A 138 7.55 15.31 -4.03
CA ILE A 138 7.63 15.49 -2.57
C ILE A 138 8.58 16.61 -2.18
N ALA A 139 9.68 16.81 -2.90
CA ALA A 139 10.59 17.94 -2.68
C ALA A 139 9.94 19.32 -2.85
N THR A 140 8.75 19.40 -3.49
CA THR A 140 7.99 20.65 -3.60
C THR A 140 7.22 21.02 -2.34
N ILE A 141 7.05 20.09 -1.40
CA ILE A 141 6.41 20.34 -0.11
C ILE A 141 7.48 20.92 0.85
N PRO A 142 7.22 22.04 1.54
CA PRO A 142 8.12 22.54 2.58
C PRO A 142 8.37 21.50 3.66
N ASP A 143 9.60 21.43 4.18
CA ASP A 143 9.98 20.39 5.17
C ASP A 143 9.11 20.42 6.44
N ASP A 144 8.68 21.62 6.86
CA ASP A 144 7.82 21.85 8.01
C ASP A 144 6.34 21.51 7.75
N ARG A 145 6.00 21.02 6.56
CA ARG A 145 4.65 20.58 6.17
C ARG A 145 4.58 19.13 5.69
N ARG A 146 5.70 18.39 5.72
CA ARG A 146 5.74 16.99 5.28
C ARG A 146 5.21 16.04 6.34
N TYR A 147 3.95 16.23 6.72
CA TYR A 147 3.23 15.39 7.68
C TYR A 147 2.04 14.74 7.00
N LEU A 148 2.07 13.42 6.87
CA LEU A 148 1.00 12.62 6.28
C LEU A 148 0.24 11.89 7.39
N ILE A 149 -1.04 12.25 7.57
CA ILE A 149 -1.92 11.63 8.57
C ILE A 149 -2.97 10.80 7.84
N THR A 150 -3.04 9.52 8.17
CA THR A 150 -3.88 8.51 7.54
C THR A 150 -4.67 7.71 8.59
N PRO A 151 -5.73 6.96 8.20
CA PRO A 151 -6.50 6.13 9.12
C PRO A 151 -5.69 4.99 9.75
N HIS A 152 -4.83 4.32 8.98
CA HIS A 152 -3.94 3.26 9.46
C HIS A 152 -2.51 3.45 8.95
N ASP A 153 -1.57 2.71 9.50
CA ASP A 153 -0.14 2.95 9.36
C ASP A 153 0.46 2.20 8.15
N ALA A 154 -0.05 2.52 6.95
CA ALA A 154 0.38 1.91 5.68
C ALA A 154 1.59 2.59 5.03
N PHE A 155 1.96 3.80 5.43
CA PHE A 155 2.89 4.62 4.67
C PHE A 155 4.31 4.70 5.25
N ASN A 156 4.72 3.78 6.12
CA ASN A 156 6.06 3.78 6.74
C ASN A 156 7.20 3.60 5.73
N TYR A 157 7.01 2.74 4.74
CA TYR A 157 7.98 2.59 3.66
C TYR A 157 8.07 3.85 2.80
N PHE A 158 6.95 4.51 2.54
CA PHE A 158 6.92 5.82 1.87
C PHE A 158 7.65 6.88 2.69
N SER A 159 7.39 6.93 4.00
CA SER A 159 8.10 7.79 4.96
C SER A 159 9.62 7.62 4.85
N ARG A 160 10.07 6.38 4.93
CA ARG A 160 11.48 6.02 4.85
C ARG A 160 12.12 6.40 3.52
N ALA A 161 11.41 6.20 2.42
CA ALA A 161 11.93 6.43 1.07
C ALA A 161 11.99 7.92 0.69
N TYR A 162 11.03 8.73 1.16
CA TYR A 162 10.82 10.09 0.65
C TYR A 162 10.87 11.19 1.72
N GLY A 163 11.14 10.85 2.98
CA GLY A 163 11.31 11.83 4.06
C GLY A 163 10.03 12.58 4.42
N VAL A 164 8.89 11.90 4.37
CA VAL A 164 7.58 12.40 4.86
C VAL A 164 7.32 11.77 6.22
N THR A 165 7.02 12.57 7.24
CA THR A 165 6.64 12.02 8.55
C THR A 165 5.21 11.52 8.50
N VAL A 166 4.99 10.25 8.84
CA VAL A 166 3.66 9.63 8.86
C VAL A 166 3.16 9.45 10.28
N LYS A 167 1.85 9.55 10.49
CA LYS A 167 1.17 9.24 11.74
C LYS A 167 -0.23 8.73 11.45
N ALA A 168 -0.61 7.65 12.13
CA ALA A 168 -1.94 7.07 12.06
C ALA A 168 -2.40 6.64 13.46
N PRO A 169 -3.71 6.63 13.74
CA PRO A 169 -4.24 6.11 15.00
C PRO A 169 -4.31 4.58 15.04
N GLN A 170 -4.34 3.91 13.88
CA GLN A 170 -4.35 2.45 13.79
C GLN A 170 -2.98 1.94 13.32
N GLY A 171 -2.56 0.77 13.80
CA GLY A 171 -1.30 0.14 13.41
C GLY A 171 -1.28 -0.36 11.97
N VAL A 172 -0.24 -1.14 11.63
CA VAL A 172 0.00 -1.67 10.27
C VAL A 172 -1.02 -2.70 9.78
N SER A 173 -1.91 -3.18 10.62
CA SER A 173 -3.05 -4.02 10.23
C SER A 173 -4.35 -3.38 10.68
N THR A 174 -5.32 -3.34 9.79
CA THR A 174 -6.68 -2.86 10.08
C THR A 174 -7.48 -3.81 10.98
N GLU A 175 -6.96 -5.03 11.25
CA GLU A 175 -7.50 -5.93 12.27
C GLU A 175 -7.24 -5.42 13.70
N SER A 176 -6.21 -4.57 13.89
CA SER A 176 -5.88 -4.03 15.21
C SER A 176 -6.94 -3.04 15.69
N GLU A 177 -7.27 -3.09 16.98
CA GLU A 177 -8.15 -2.10 17.60
C GLU A 177 -7.46 -0.74 17.71
N VAL A 178 -8.24 0.32 17.53
CA VAL A 178 -7.77 1.69 17.73
C VAL A 178 -8.17 2.13 19.14
N SER A 179 -7.21 2.36 20.01
CA SER A 179 -7.47 2.83 21.35
C SER A 179 -7.79 4.34 21.37
N ASN A 180 -8.49 4.78 22.43
CA ASN A 180 -8.69 6.22 22.65
C ASN A 180 -7.37 6.98 22.84
N GLN A 181 -6.34 6.31 23.34
CA GLN A 181 -5.01 6.88 23.48
C GLN A 181 -4.38 7.16 22.12
N ASP A 182 -4.44 6.20 21.18
CA ASP A 182 -3.86 6.36 19.83
C ASP A 182 -4.53 7.50 19.07
N ILE A 183 -5.87 7.61 19.22
CA ILE A 183 -6.64 8.74 18.66
C ILE A 183 -6.15 10.05 19.27
N GLN A 184 -6.01 10.11 20.60
CA GLN A 184 -5.59 11.33 21.29
C GLN A 184 -4.15 11.73 20.91
N GLU A 185 -3.22 10.78 20.84
CA GLU A 185 -1.84 11.02 20.41
C GLU A 185 -1.78 11.55 18.97
N THR A 186 -2.64 11.02 18.09
CA THR A 186 -2.71 11.50 16.70
C THR A 186 -3.29 12.92 16.64
N ILE A 187 -4.31 13.23 17.44
CA ILE A 187 -4.86 14.59 17.56
C ILE A 187 -3.79 15.56 18.09
N ASP A 188 -3.04 15.16 19.11
CA ASP A 188 -1.98 16.00 19.70
C ASP A 188 -0.88 16.28 18.68
N PHE A 189 -0.49 15.27 17.90
CA PHE A 189 0.45 15.43 16.80
C PHE A 189 -0.06 16.43 15.74
N ILE A 190 -1.33 16.32 15.34
CA ILE A 190 -1.94 17.26 14.36
C ILE A 190 -1.86 18.71 14.88
N VAL A 191 -2.17 18.92 16.14
CA VAL A 191 -2.15 20.25 16.78
C VAL A 191 -0.74 20.79 16.91
N GLU A 192 0.20 19.98 17.42
CA GLU A 192 1.58 20.35 17.68
C GLU A 192 2.29 20.76 16.36
N HIS A 193 2.13 19.97 15.32
CA HIS A 193 2.76 20.20 14.02
C HIS A 193 1.95 21.08 13.09
N LYS A 194 0.80 21.61 13.53
CA LYS A 194 -0.10 22.48 12.75
C LYS A 194 -0.45 21.88 11.39
N VAL A 195 -0.72 20.58 11.37
CA VAL A 195 -1.07 19.82 10.16
C VAL A 195 -2.27 20.46 9.49
N LYS A 196 -2.17 20.68 8.16
CA LYS A 196 -3.22 21.37 7.38
C LYS A 196 -4.23 20.44 6.75
N ALA A 197 -3.81 19.22 6.43
CA ALA A 197 -4.65 18.23 5.78
C ALA A 197 -4.38 16.84 6.35
N ILE A 198 -5.45 16.06 6.49
CA ILE A 198 -5.45 14.64 6.82
C ILE A 198 -6.19 13.89 5.72
N PHE A 199 -5.85 12.63 5.48
CA PHE A 199 -6.25 11.93 4.27
C PHE A 199 -7.06 10.69 4.61
N ALA A 200 -8.20 10.52 3.94
CA ALA A 200 -8.94 9.26 3.94
C ALA A 200 -8.27 8.24 3.00
N GLU A 201 -8.53 6.98 3.23
CA GLU A 201 -8.08 5.85 2.40
C GLU A 201 -9.27 5.12 1.80
N SER A 202 -9.09 4.59 0.59
CA SER A 202 -10.16 3.95 -0.19
C SER A 202 -10.73 2.67 0.44
N THR A 203 -9.97 2.03 1.33
CA THR A 203 -10.34 0.77 2.00
C THR A 203 -10.81 0.95 3.44
N THR A 204 -10.84 2.18 3.97
CA THR A 204 -11.18 2.45 5.36
C THR A 204 -12.42 3.35 5.49
N ASP A 205 -13.09 3.28 6.66
CA ASP A 205 -14.24 4.14 6.95
C ASP A 205 -13.79 5.62 7.10
N PRO A 206 -14.25 6.54 6.23
CA PRO A 206 -13.89 7.96 6.29
C PRO A 206 -14.32 8.65 7.60
N ALA A 207 -15.27 8.09 8.35
CA ALA A 207 -15.68 8.61 9.67
C ALA A 207 -14.53 8.63 10.68
N ARG A 208 -13.47 7.83 10.46
CA ARG A 208 -12.26 7.88 11.30
C ARG A 208 -11.56 9.23 11.21
N MET A 209 -11.52 9.83 10.03
CA MET A 209 -10.91 11.15 9.83
C MET A 209 -11.73 12.28 10.45
N GLU A 210 -13.06 12.16 10.46
CA GLU A 210 -13.92 13.15 11.10
C GLU A 210 -13.64 13.23 12.61
N LYS A 211 -13.43 12.11 13.31
CA LYS A 211 -13.07 12.10 14.74
C LYS A 211 -11.76 12.85 15.01
N LEU A 212 -10.75 12.66 14.18
CA LEU A 212 -9.46 13.36 14.29
C LEU A 212 -9.63 14.86 14.09
N LYS A 213 -10.41 15.26 13.07
CA LYS A 213 -10.72 16.66 12.78
C LYS A 213 -11.47 17.34 13.92
N GLU A 214 -12.53 16.69 14.43
CA GLU A 214 -13.31 17.21 15.55
C GLU A 214 -12.44 17.36 16.81
N GLY A 215 -11.61 16.36 17.11
CA GLY A 215 -10.67 16.42 18.24
C GLY A 215 -9.62 17.52 18.08
N ALA A 216 -9.09 17.73 16.89
CA ALA A 216 -8.15 18.82 16.61
C ALA A 216 -8.85 20.20 16.72
N ALA A 217 -10.07 20.32 16.22
CA ALA A 217 -10.87 21.54 16.32
C ALA A 217 -11.19 21.90 17.79
N ALA A 218 -11.49 20.92 18.64
CA ALA A 218 -11.70 21.13 20.07
C ALA A 218 -10.44 21.69 20.78
N LYS A 219 -9.24 21.47 20.18
CA LYS A 219 -7.95 22.04 20.63
C LYS A 219 -7.53 23.31 19.87
N GLY A 220 -8.42 23.86 19.04
CA GLY A 220 -8.20 25.11 18.32
C GLY A 220 -7.42 24.97 17.01
N ALA A 221 -7.22 23.75 16.50
CA ALA A 221 -6.61 23.51 15.18
C ALA A 221 -7.69 23.37 14.10
N ASP A 222 -7.44 23.98 12.94
CA ASP A 222 -8.28 23.83 11.74
C ASP A 222 -7.55 22.92 10.75
N VAL A 223 -8.10 21.73 10.50
CA VAL A 223 -7.52 20.72 9.61
C VAL A 223 -8.53 20.30 8.55
N LYS A 224 -8.09 20.24 7.29
CA LYS A 224 -8.92 19.78 6.17
C LYS A 224 -8.87 18.26 6.07
N ILE A 225 -10.01 17.61 5.83
CA ILE A 225 -10.04 16.22 5.39
C ILE A 225 -10.00 16.17 3.87
N VAL A 226 -9.07 15.40 3.32
CA VAL A 226 -9.00 15.04 1.91
C VAL A 226 -9.69 13.68 1.76
N SER A 227 -10.92 13.70 1.22
CA SER A 227 -11.78 12.53 1.12
C SER A 227 -12.83 12.70 0.02
N GLY A 228 -13.57 11.62 -0.26
CA GLY A 228 -14.61 11.55 -1.26
C GLY A 228 -14.10 11.00 -2.59
N GLU A 229 -15.03 10.67 -3.48
CA GLU A 229 -14.74 9.98 -4.75
C GLU A 229 -13.58 10.67 -5.50
N GLY A 230 -12.52 9.92 -5.79
CA GLY A 230 -11.32 10.41 -6.46
C GLY A 230 -10.38 11.27 -5.57
N ASN A 231 -10.65 11.41 -4.26
CA ASN A 231 -9.82 12.16 -3.32
C ASN A 231 -9.40 11.31 -2.09
N GLU A 232 -9.35 10.01 -2.23
CA GLU A 232 -8.88 9.09 -1.20
C GLU A 232 -7.53 8.51 -1.61
N LEU A 233 -6.66 8.26 -0.64
CA LEU A 233 -5.41 7.58 -0.89
C LEU A 233 -5.67 6.08 -1.10
N PHE A 234 -4.98 5.51 -2.06
CA PHE A 234 -4.90 4.06 -2.22
C PHE A 234 -3.76 3.54 -1.34
N SER A 235 -4.10 2.90 -0.23
CA SER A 235 -3.14 2.22 0.63
C SER A 235 -3.00 0.75 0.26
N ASP A 236 -4.05 -0.04 0.43
CA ASP A 236 -4.03 -1.50 0.39
C ASP A 236 -4.72 -2.08 -0.85
N SER A 237 -5.31 -1.25 -1.67
CA SER A 237 -5.99 -1.66 -2.88
C SER A 237 -5.72 -0.68 -4.01
N LEU A 238 -5.79 -1.16 -5.24
CA LEU A 238 -5.88 -0.32 -6.43
C LEU A 238 -7.34 0.08 -6.68
N ALA A 239 -7.54 1.07 -7.54
CA ALA A 239 -8.86 1.39 -8.07
C ALA A 239 -9.42 0.22 -8.91
N PRO A 240 -10.75 0.13 -9.08
CA PRO A 240 -11.35 -0.77 -10.05
C PRO A 240 -10.82 -0.53 -11.47
N LYS A 241 -10.71 -1.61 -12.26
CA LYS A 241 -10.17 -1.55 -13.62
C LYS A 241 -10.88 -0.51 -14.48
N GLY A 242 -10.10 0.34 -15.16
CA GLY A 242 -10.58 1.44 -16.00
C GLY A 242 -10.82 2.75 -15.27
N GLN A 243 -10.54 2.82 -13.97
CA GLN A 243 -10.56 4.06 -13.17
C GLN A 243 -9.15 4.59 -12.90
N ASP A 244 -9.04 5.87 -12.51
CA ASP A 244 -7.77 6.47 -12.11
C ASP A 244 -7.20 5.73 -10.87
N GLY A 245 -5.96 5.25 -10.97
CA GLY A 245 -5.32 4.45 -9.92
C GLY A 245 -5.49 2.92 -10.08
N ASP A 246 -5.97 2.42 -11.20
CA ASP A 246 -6.14 0.97 -11.46
C ASP A 246 -4.83 0.23 -11.76
N THR A 247 -3.73 0.95 -11.97
CA THR A 247 -2.39 0.39 -12.07
C THR A 247 -1.50 0.88 -10.92
N TYR A 248 -0.43 0.14 -10.62
CA TYR A 248 0.53 0.54 -9.58
C TYR A 248 1.12 1.95 -9.83
N ILE A 249 1.49 2.25 -11.08
CA ILE A 249 2.08 3.54 -11.43
C ILE A 249 1.05 4.67 -11.30
N ASP A 250 -0.18 4.44 -11.74
CA ASP A 250 -1.24 5.44 -11.68
C ASP A 250 -1.72 5.65 -10.23
N MET A 251 -1.85 4.58 -9.45
CA MET A 251 -2.11 4.63 -8.01
C MET A 251 -1.08 5.52 -7.29
N TYR A 252 0.20 5.29 -7.57
CA TYR A 252 1.26 6.04 -6.91
C TYR A 252 1.25 7.53 -7.32
N LYS A 253 1.03 7.81 -8.62
CA LYS A 253 0.89 9.18 -9.13
C LYS A 253 -0.32 9.88 -8.52
N HIS A 254 -1.45 9.19 -8.41
CA HIS A 254 -2.66 9.68 -7.75
C HIS A 254 -2.37 10.08 -6.30
N ASN A 255 -1.79 9.17 -5.50
CA ASN A 255 -1.45 9.45 -4.12
C ASN A 255 -0.50 10.65 -3.98
N VAL A 256 0.57 10.67 -4.75
CA VAL A 256 1.57 11.76 -4.72
C VAL A 256 0.94 13.10 -5.11
N LYS A 257 0.04 13.12 -6.09
CA LYS A 257 -0.70 14.32 -6.48
C LYS A 257 -1.56 14.84 -5.32
N LEU A 258 -2.37 13.98 -4.70
CA LEU A 258 -3.21 14.38 -3.57
C LEU A 258 -2.37 14.90 -2.40
N ILE A 259 -1.29 14.20 -2.04
CA ILE A 259 -0.39 14.60 -0.96
C ILE A 259 0.22 15.96 -1.26
N THR A 260 0.81 16.14 -2.46
CA THR A 260 1.50 17.40 -2.80
C THR A 260 0.57 18.59 -2.95
N GLU A 261 -0.65 18.41 -3.48
CA GLU A 261 -1.63 19.49 -3.63
C GLU A 261 -2.20 19.99 -2.29
N ASN A 262 -2.25 19.12 -1.27
CA ASN A 262 -2.84 19.44 0.03
C ASN A 262 -1.84 19.77 1.14
N LEU A 263 -0.55 19.48 0.95
CA LEU A 263 0.49 19.78 1.95
C LEU A 263 1.40 20.98 1.58
N LYS A 264 1.25 21.55 0.40
CA LYS A 264 2.00 22.75 -0.03
C LYS A 264 1.62 24.02 0.72
#